data_e207fdecaa91f00d4669b805ea91c642
#
_entry.id   e207fdecaa91f00d4669b805ea91c642
#
_cell.length_a   1.000
_cell.length_b   1.000
_cell.length_c   1.000
_cell.angle_alpha   90.00
_cell.angle_beta   90.00
_cell.angle_gamma   90.00
#
_symmetry.space_group_name_H-M   'P 1'
#
loop_
_entity.id
_entity.type
_entity.pdbx_description
1 polymer ?
#
loop_
_entity_poly.entity_id
_entity_poly.type
_entity_poly.pdbx_seq_one_letter_code
_entity_poly.pdbx_strand_id
1 'polypeptide(L)'
;MDLDIIRQEIDKIDDQIVQFLEERMHLVEGVVAYKKSTGKPILDTKREEAIFEKVRNRVSNKKYEDTIVETFSDILKRSRDYQDKTIK
;
A
#
# COMPACT_ATOMS: atom_id res chain seq x y z
N MET A 1 18.56 -3.65 -25.91
CA MET A 1 17.35 -4.15 -25.26
C MET A 1 16.16 -3.33 -25.75
N ASP A 2 15.13 -4.00 -26.16
CA ASP A 2 13.96 -3.34 -26.74
C ASP A 2 13.06 -2.76 -25.63
N LEU A 3 12.80 -1.46 -25.71
CA LEU A 3 11.96 -0.74 -24.74
C LEU A 3 10.54 -1.33 -24.70
N ASP A 4 10.00 -1.74 -25.85
CA ASP A 4 8.65 -2.31 -25.91
C ASP A 4 8.57 -3.62 -25.14
N ILE A 5 9.61 -4.45 -25.20
CA ILE A 5 9.67 -5.70 -24.46
C ILE A 5 9.70 -5.42 -22.96
N ILE A 6 10.52 -4.43 -22.55
CA ILE A 6 10.60 -4.02 -21.13
C ILE A 6 9.22 -3.56 -20.64
N ARG A 7 8.54 -2.74 -21.43
CA ARG A 7 7.22 -2.22 -21.07
C ARG A 7 6.17 -3.33 -20.96
N GLN A 8 6.22 -4.34 -21.82
CA GLN A 8 5.33 -5.48 -21.74
C GLN A 8 5.54 -6.25 -20.43
N GLU A 9 6.78 -6.40 -20.00
CA GLU A 9 7.09 -7.05 -18.72
C GLU A 9 6.59 -6.20 -17.54
N ILE A 10 6.75 -4.89 -17.61
CA ILE A 10 6.22 -3.97 -16.59
C ILE A 10 4.69 -4.08 -16.53
N ASP A 11 4.01 -4.12 -17.68
CA ASP A 11 2.56 -4.23 -17.74
C ASP A 11 2.05 -5.47 -17.01
N LYS A 12 2.74 -6.59 -17.16
CA LYS A 12 2.37 -7.83 -16.44
C LYS A 12 2.50 -7.66 -14.92
N ILE A 13 3.54 -6.97 -14.48
CA ILE A 13 3.73 -6.67 -13.06
C ILE A 13 2.64 -5.72 -12.57
N ASP A 14 2.33 -4.69 -13.35
CA ASP A 14 1.29 -3.73 -13.00
C ASP A 14 -0.07 -4.42 -12.82
N ASP A 15 -0.40 -5.40 -13.67
CA ASP A 15 -1.62 -6.17 -13.52
C ASP A 15 -1.70 -6.87 -12.15
N GLN A 16 -0.58 -7.42 -11.70
CA GLN A 16 -0.49 -8.04 -10.39
C GLN A 16 -0.60 -7.01 -9.26
N ILE A 17 0.03 -5.86 -9.43
CA ILE A 17 -0.06 -4.77 -8.43
C ILE A 17 -1.51 -4.33 -8.27
N VAL A 18 -2.23 -4.11 -9.37
CA VAL A 18 -3.66 -3.73 -9.33
C VAL A 18 -4.46 -4.77 -8.56
N GLN A 19 -4.25 -6.05 -8.87
CA GLN A 19 -4.95 -7.13 -8.19
C GLN A 19 -4.70 -7.12 -6.68
N PHE A 20 -3.44 -6.98 -6.27
CA PHE A 20 -3.09 -6.96 -4.86
C PHE A 20 -3.59 -5.69 -4.16
N LEU A 21 -3.59 -4.56 -4.84
CA LEU A 21 -4.16 -3.33 -4.28
C LEU A 21 -5.67 -3.46 -4.07
N GLU A 22 -6.39 -4.12 -4.99
CA GLU A 22 -7.81 -4.39 -4.79
C GLU A 22 -8.05 -5.30 -3.58
N GLU A 23 -7.26 -6.36 -3.44
CA GLU A 23 -7.34 -7.25 -2.28
C GLU A 23 -7.07 -6.49 -0.98
N ARG A 24 -6.07 -5.63 -0.99
CA ARG A 24 -5.73 -4.80 0.16
C ARG A 24 -6.88 -3.86 0.51
N MET A 25 -7.47 -3.22 -0.48
CA MET A 25 -8.61 -2.32 -0.26
C MET A 25 -9.84 -3.06 0.27
N HIS A 26 -10.07 -4.29 -0.19
CA HIS A 26 -11.13 -5.11 0.37
C HIS A 26 -10.95 -5.35 1.87
N LEU A 27 -9.71 -5.60 2.30
CA LEU A 27 -9.40 -5.75 3.72
C LEU A 27 -9.51 -4.43 4.48
N VAL A 28 -9.19 -3.31 3.83
CA VAL A 28 -9.36 -1.98 4.41
C VAL A 28 -10.83 -1.69 4.75
N GLU A 29 -11.79 -2.24 3.98
CA GLU A 29 -13.21 -2.15 4.32
C GLU A 29 -13.49 -2.71 5.72
N GLY A 30 -12.86 -3.84 6.06
CA GLY A 30 -12.95 -4.41 7.39
C GLY A 30 -12.35 -3.50 8.47
N VAL A 31 -11.24 -2.85 8.15
CA VAL A 31 -10.61 -1.87 9.05
C VAL A 31 -11.54 -0.68 9.27
N VAL A 32 -12.19 -0.18 8.21
CA VAL A 32 -13.16 0.91 8.30
C VAL A 32 -14.32 0.53 9.25
N ALA A 33 -14.88 -0.65 9.07
CA ALA A 33 -15.96 -1.13 9.92
C ALA A 33 -15.54 -1.20 11.40
N TYR A 34 -14.34 -1.70 11.65
CA TYR A 34 -13.79 -1.78 13.01
C TYR A 34 -13.60 -0.39 13.63
N LYS A 35 -13.00 0.54 12.88
CA LYS A 35 -12.78 1.90 13.36
C LYS A 35 -14.08 2.65 13.62
N LYS A 36 -15.10 2.44 12.78
CA LYS A 36 -16.43 3.00 13.00
C LYS A 36 -17.03 2.52 14.32
N SER A 37 -16.92 1.22 14.58
CA SER A 37 -17.54 0.62 15.77
C SER A 37 -16.80 0.96 17.06
N THR A 38 -15.50 1.20 17.00
CA THR A 38 -14.65 1.46 18.18
C THR A 38 -14.29 2.92 18.40
N GLY A 39 -14.50 3.77 17.39
CA GLY A 39 -14.09 5.17 17.46
C GLY A 39 -12.58 5.37 17.36
N LYS A 40 -11.82 4.35 16.98
CA LYS A 40 -10.37 4.48 16.82
C LYS A 40 -10.03 5.42 15.66
N PRO A 41 -8.94 6.20 15.79
CA PRO A 41 -8.56 7.14 14.72
C PRO A 41 -8.10 6.42 13.45
N ILE A 42 -8.27 7.10 12.32
CA ILE A 42 -7.83 6.58 11.02
C ILE A 42 -6.31 6.43 10.99
N LEU A 43 -5.59 7.45 11.44
CA LEU A 43 -4.14 7.40 11.49
C LEU A 43 -3.68 6.55 12.67
N ASP A 44 -2.95 5.49 12.35
CA ASP A 44 -2.30 4.62 13.32
C ASP A 44 -0.80 4.67 13.06
N THR A 45 -0.11 5.62 13.70
CA THR A 45 1.31 5.87 13.49
C THR A 45 2.16 4.63 13.81
N LYS A 46 1.83 3.95 14.88
CA LYS A 46 2.57 2.76 15.31
C LYS A 46 2.48 1.64 14.29
N ARG A 47 1.29 1.43 13.74
CA ARG A 47 1.06 0.44 12.68
C ARG A 47 1.82 0.81 11.41
N GLU A 48 1.79 2.09 11.04
CA GLU A 48 2.47 2.55 9.81
C GLU A 48 3.99 2.43 9.93
N GLU A 49 4.56 2.75 11.08
CA GLU A 49 5.98 2.55 11.33
C GLU A 49 6.39 1.08 11.21
N ALA A 50 5.57 0.18 11.73
CA ALA A 50 5.80 -1.26 11.61
C ALA A 50 5.76 -1.72 10.16
N ILE A 51 4.84 -1.17 9.35
CA ILE A 51 4.76 -1.48 7.92
C ILE A 51 6.03 -1.02 7.20
N PHE A 52 6.49 0.20 7.46
CA PHE A 52 7.71 0.72 6.81
C PHE A 52 8.93 -0.13 7.15
N GLU A 53 9.08 -0.53 8.39
CA GLU A 53 10.18 -1.39 8.80
C GLU A 53 10.12 -2.75 8.10
N LYS A 54 8.94 -3.33 8.04
CA LYS A 54 8.71 -4.60 7.33
C LYS A 54 9.06 -4.47 5.85
N VAL A 55 8.64 -3.39 5.21
CA VAL A 55 8.95 -3.14 3.79
C VAL A 55 10.46 -3.06 3.60
N ARG A 56 11.16 -2.28 4.43
CA ARG A 56 12.62 -2.19 4.35
C ARG A 56 13.28 -3.56 4.43
N ASN A 57 12.83 -4.40 5.36
CA ASN A 57 13.40 -5.72 5.55
C ASN A 57 13.09 -6.68 4.41
N ARG A 58 11.97 -6.49 3.71
CA ARG A 58 11.55 -7.36 2.60
C ARG A 58 12.22 -7.01 1.28
N VAL A 59 12.68 -5.78 1.10
CA VAL A 59 13.37 -5.38 -0.13
C VAL A 59 14.73 -6.08 -0.19
N SER A 60 14.91 -6.93 -1.19
CA SER A 60 16.16 -7.68 -1.38
C SER A 60 17.28 -6.82 -1.95
N ASN A 61 16.97 -6.04 -2.99
CA ASN A 61 17.95 -5.14 -3.59
C ASN A 61 17.84 -3.76 -2.91
N LYS A 62 18.79 -3.48 -2.04
CA LYS A 62 18.78 -2.25 -1.23
C LYS A 62 18.90 -0.97 -2.04
N LYS A 63 19.31 -1.08 -3.30
CA LYS A 63 19.31 0.06 -4.23
C LYS A 63 17.90 0.63 -4.42
N TYR A 64 16.85 -0.19 -4.29
CA TYR A 64 15.47 0.22 -4.49
C TYR A 64 14.73 0.49 -3.18
N GLU A 65 15.39 0.31 -2.03
CA GLU A 65 14.73 0.37 -0.73
C GLU A 65 13.96 1.68 -0.52
N ASP A 66 14.62 2.82 -0.70
CA ASP A 66 13.99 4.12 -0.44
C ASP A 66 12.81 4.37 -1.39
N THR A 67 12.97 4.04 -2.66
CA THR A 67 11.90 4.19 -3.65
C THR A 67 10.69 3.35 -3.28
N ILE A 68 10.90 2.10 -2.87
CA ILE A 68 9.81 1.20 -2.50
C ILE A 68 9.14 1.64 -1.20
N VAL A 69 9.92 2.09 -0.20
CA VAL A 69 9.37 2.62 1.06
C VAL A 69 8.49 3.83 0.79
N GLU A 70 8.94 4.75 -0.07
CA GLU A 70 8.14 5.92 -0.44
C GLU A 70 6.86 5.53 -1.18
N THR A 71 6.93 4.50 -2.03
CA THR A 71 5.75 3.97 -2.69
C THR A 71 4.73 3.47 -1.66
N PHE A 72 5.20 2.77 -0.63
CA PHE A 72 4.32 2.33 0.46
C PHE A 72 3.76 3.50 1.27
N SER A 73 4.53 4.57 1.45
CA SER A 73 4.03 5.80 2.07
C SER A 73 2.81 6.33 1.30
N ASP A 74 2.88 6.33 -0.03
CA ASP A 74 1.76 6.75 -0.88
C ASP A 74 0.57 5.80 -0.76
N ILE A 75 0.82 4.49 -0.74
CA ILE A 75 -0.23 3.49 -0.54
C ILE A 75 -0.96 3.73 0.77
N LEU A 76 -0.23 3.96 1.86
CA LEU A 76 -0.82 4.20 3.17
C LEU A 76 -1.61 5.50 3.20
N LYS A 77 -1.11 6.54 2.54
CA LYS A 77 -1.81 7.82 2.45
C LYS A 77 -3.15 7.65 1.71
N ARG A 78 -3.16 6.95 0.57
CA ARG A 78 -4.39 6.71 -0.18
C ARG A 78 -5.37 5.85 0.62
N SER A 79 -4.87 4.90 1.37
CA SER A 79 -5.68 4.09 2.28
C SER A 79 -6.36 4.98 3.34
N ARG A 80 -5.63 5.91 3.96
CA ARG A 80 -6.20 6.86 4.93
C ARG A 80 -7.25 7.76 4.28
N ASP A 81 -6.96 8.29 3.09
CA ASP A 81 -7.91 9.13 2.35
C ASP A 81 -9.22 8.39 2.11
N TYR A 82 -9.13 7.14 1.69
CA TYR A 82 -10.31 6.29 1.46
C TYR A 82 -11.08 6.06 2.75
N GLN A 83 -10.40 5.71 3.84
CA GLN A 83 -11.01 5.52 5.14
C GLN A 83 -11.74 6.77 5.62
N ASP A 84 -11.11 7.93 5.44
CA ASP A 84 -11.67 9.21 5.84
C ASP A 84 -12.98 9.50 5.10
N LYS A 85 -13.01 9.32 3.79
CA LYS A 85 -14.22 9.50 2.97
C LYS A 85 -15.33 8.54 3.37
N THR A 86 -14.97 7.30 3.67
CA THR A 86 -15.96 6.23 3.94
C THR A 86 -16.56 6.36 5.33
N ILE A 87 -15.77 6.77 6.32
CA ILE A 87 -16.24 6.94 7.68
C ILE A 87 -17.14 8.16 7.82
N LYS A 88 -16.85 9.21 7.07
CA LYS A 88 -17.69 10.40 7.02
C LYS A 88 -18.95 10.15 6.19
#